data_19d8e090c2455a5e01a19fedaa367752
#
_entry.id   19d8e090c2455a5e01a19fedaa367752
#
_cell.length_a   1.000
_cell.length_b   1.000
_cell.length_c   1.000
_cell.angle_alpha   90.00
_cell.angle_beta   90.00
_cell.angle_gamma   90.00
#
_symmetry.space_group_name_H-M   'P 1'
#
loop_
_entity.id
_entity.type
_entity.pdbx_description
1 polymer ?
#
loop_
_entity_poly.entity_id
_entity_poly.type
_entity_poly.pdbx_seq_one_letter_code
_entity_poly.pdbx_strand_id
1 'polypeptide(L)'
;LPDRLEMKREIALEHAKKHGLKRIVLAVPFLTVIEQTARIYRAVFKASEDNFVLEHHSLAGLGVEAEQQDAEGASERQRRLLAENWDAPIVLTTNVQLLESLFSNRPSSCRKLHNLMNSVILFDEAQSLPQHLAVPTLAALSHLSAAYRSTVVFATATQPAFDTLNEAVRKHAVQGWQPIEATGYSFTHAKLS
;
A
#
# COMPACT_ATOMS: atom_id res chain seq x y z
N LEU A 1 5.62 -16.32 19.19
CA LEU A 1 5.97 -15.99 17.80
C LEU A 1 5.47 -14.58 17.56
N PRO A 2 6.31 -13.69 17.02
CA PRO A 2 5.85 -12.36 16.65
C PRO A 2 4.66 -12.49 15.68
N ASP A 3 3.67 -11.61 15.86
CA ASP A 3 2.50 -11.61 15.00
C ASP A 3 2.97 -11.37 13.55
N ARG A 4 2.34 -12.05 12.60
CA ARG A 4 2.64 -11.94 11.16
C ARG A 4 2.61 -10.48 10.67
N LEU A 5 1.76 -9.65 11.28
CA LEU A 5 1.67 -8.21 11.03
C LEU A 5 2.89 -7.44 11.55
N GLU A 6 3.43 -7.82 12.71
CA GLU A 6 4.63 -7.19 13.26
C GLU A 6 5.84 -7.41 12.38
N MET A 7 6.04 -8.62 11.90
CA MET A 7 7.15 -8.97 11.02
C MET A 7 7.07 -8.23 9.67
N LYS A 8 5.88 -8.12 9.06
CA LYS A 8 5.67 -7.34 7.82
C LYS A 8 6.03 -5.87 8.03
N ARG A 9 5.64 -5.31 9.16
CA ARG A 9 5.96 -3.94 9.57
C ARG A 9 7.44 -3.72 9.68
N GLU A 10 8.16 -4.57 10.41
CA GLU A 10 9.60 -4.42 10.62
C GLU A 10 10.35 -4.45 9.30
N ILE A 11 10.05 -5.42 8.44
CA ILE A 11 10.67 -5.50 7.12
C ILE A 11 10.43 -4.24 6.30
N ALA A 12 9.20 -3.74 6.26
CA ALA A 12 8.86 -2.54 5.49
C ALA A 12 9.58 -1.30 6.04
N LEU A 13 9.66 -1.16 7.36
CA LEU A 13 10.33 -0.04 8.03
C LEU A 13 11.84 -0.07 7.84
N GLU A 14 12.47 -1.21 8.06
CA GLU A 14 13.92 -1.37 7.87
C GLU A 14 14.30 -1.14 6.41
N HIS A 15 13.52 -1.68 5.49
CA HIS A 15 13.74 -1.48 4.07
C HIS A 15 13.58 -0.01 3.68
N ALA A 16 12.52 0.66 4.15
CA ALA A 16 12.32 2.08 3.91
C ALA A 16 13.47 2.92 4.44
N LYS A 17 13.93 2.65 5.67
CA LYS A 17 15.07 3.33 6.30
C LYS A 17 16.37 3.10 5.51
N LYS A 18 16.66 1.85 5.16
CA LYS A 18 17.87 1.46 4.43
C LYS A 18 17.98 2.14 3.06
N HIS A 19 16.86 2.28 2.37
CA HIS A 19 16.81 2.81 1.00
C HIS A 19 16.34 4.27 0.91
N GLY A 20 16.09 4.92 2.05
CA GLY A 20 15.65 6.32 2.10
C GLY A 20 14.28 6.53 1.46
N LEU A 21 13.38 5.55 1.59
CA LEU A 21 12.02 5.64 1.07
C LEU A 21 11.15 6.47 2.01
N LYS A 22 10.25 7.27 1.45
CA LYS A 22 9.52 8.29 2.20
C LYS A 22 8.25 7.78 2.87
N ARG A 23 7.70 6.65 2.38
CA ARG A 23 6.35 6.24 2.74
C ARG A 23 6.21 4.73 2.73
N ILE A 24 5.31 4.24 3.57
CA ILE A 24 4.86 2.84 3.55
C ILE A 24 3.38 2.84 3.23
N VAL A 25 3.00 2.12 2.19
CA VAL A 25 1.61 1.89 1.79
C VAL A 25 1.29 0.42 2.00
N LEU A 26 0.40 0.13 2.94
CA LEU A 26 -0.06 -1.22 3.22
C LEU A 26 -1.46 -1.41 2.66
N ALA A 27 -1.57 -2.23 1.63
CA ALA A 27 -2.85 -2.63 1.04
C ALA A 27 -3.26 -4.00 1.57
N VAL A 28 -4.46 -4.07 2.15
CA VAL A 28 -5.02 -5.28 2.77
C VAL A 28 -6.37 -5.64 2.15
N PRO A 29 -6.80 -6.91 2.20
CA PRO A 29 -8.05 -7.32 1.55
C PRO A 29 -9.30 -6.90 2.32
N PHE A 30 -9.22 -6.69 3.65
CA PHE A 30 -10.38 -6.49 4.51
C PHE A 30 -10.26 -5.24 5.39
N LEU A 31 -11.38 -4.53 5.56
CA LEU A 31 -11.47 -3.30 6.37
C LEU A 31 -11.13 -3.52 7.84
N THR A 32 -11.57 -4.64 8.41
CA THR A 32 -11.32 -4.97 9.82
C THR A 32 -9.82 -5.06 10.15
N VAL A 33 -9.02 -5.48 9.16
CA VAL A 33 -7.56 -5.54 9.28
C VAL A 33 -6.95 -4.14 9.29
N ILE A 34 -7.52 -3.18 8.57
CA ILE A 34 -7.05 -1.78 8.56
C ILE A 34 -7.14 -1.20 9.98
N GLU A 35 -8.30 -1.27 10.60
CA GLU A 35 -8.51 -0.70 11.94
C GLU A 35 -7.60 -1.31 12.99
N GLN A 36 -7.46 -2.65 12.99
CA GLN A 36 -6.56 -3.34 13.90
C GLN A 36 -5.11 -2.93 13.67
N THR A 37 -4.69 -2.89 12.42
CA THR A 37 -3.33 -2.49 12.03
C THR A 37 -3.05 -1.04 12.41
N ALA A 38 -4.00 -0.14 12.17
CA ALA A 38 -3.86 1.28 12.52
C ALA A 38 -3.64 1.48 14.02
N ARG A 39 -4.40 0.78 14.86
CA ARG A 39 -4.21 0.83 16.32
C ARG A 39 -2.81 0.41 16.74
N ILE A 40 -2.30 -0.68 16.15
CA ILE A 40 -0.96 -1.19 16.44
C ILE A 40 0.11 -0.17 16.00
N TYR A 41 0.00 0.36 14.80
CA TYR A 41 0.97 1.33 14.28
C TYR A 41 0.98 2.62 15.10
N ARG A 42 -0.19 3.16 15.46
CA ARG A 42 -0.29 4.35 16.32
C ARG A 42 0.33 4.11 17.71
N ALA A 43 0.10 2.94 18.29
CA ALA A 43 0.68 2.59 19.59
C ALA A 43 2.22 2.48 19.52
N VAL A 44 2.76 1.86 18.48
CA VAL A 44 4.22 1.67 18.31
C VAL A 44 4.93 2.98 18.07
N PHE A 45 4.38 3.83 17.20
CA PHE A 45 5.03 5.10 16.85
C PHE A 45 4.75 6.21 17.85
N LYS A 46 3.97 5.93 18.92
CA LYS A 46 3.48 6.95 19.86
C LYS A 46 2.93 8.18 19.11
N ALA A 47 2.31 7.90 17.96
CA ALA A 47 1.83 8.92 17.06
C ALA A 47 0.61 9.60 17.68
N SER A 48 0.86 10.65 18.46
CA SER A 48 -0.16 11.56 18.95
C SER A 48 -0.73 12.43 17.82
N GLU A 49 -0.03 12.48 16.68
CA GLU A 49 -0.47 13.23 15.52
C GLU A 49 -1.27 12.32 14.58
N ASP A 50 -2.51 12.69 14.34
CA ASP A 50 -3.44 12.01 13.43
C ASP A 50 -2.93 11.88 11.98
N ASN A 51 -1.86 12.61 11.66
CA ASN A 51 -1.29 12.70 10.33
C ASN A 51 -0.22 11.64 10.03
N PHE A 52 0.23 10.87 11.02
CA PHE A 52 1.31 9.90 10.82
C PHE A 52 0.82 8.58 10.22
N VAL A 53 -0.35 8.11 10.64
CA VAL A 53 -1.00 6.90 10.13
C VAL A 53 -2.35 7.26 9.54
N LEU A 54 -2.45 7.17 8.23
CA LEU A 54 -3.66 7.43 7.48
C LEU A 54 -4.40 6.13 7.18
N GLU A 55 -5.66 6.05 7.55
CA GLU A 55 -6.59 5.01 7.13
C GLU A 55 -7.43 5.53 5.97
N HIS A 56 -7.38 4.83 4.84
CA HIS A 56 -8.16 5.21 3.66
C HIS A 56 -8.85 3.98 3.04
N HIS A 57 -10.17 3.97 3.14
CA HIS A 57 -11.03 2.93 2.56
C HIS A 57 -12.38 3.52 2.13
N SER A 58 -13.13 2.78 1.33
CA SER A 58 -14.40 3.25 0.75
C SER A 58 -15.47 3.68 1.75
N LEU A 59 -15.44 3.14 2.98
CA LEU A 59 -16.38 3.52 4.03
C LEU A 59 -15.94 4.75 4.85
N ALA A 60 -14.67 5.14 4.80
CA ALA A 60 -14.20 6.34 5.49
C ALA A 60 -14.79 7.64 4.94
N GLY A 61 -15.31 7.62 3.69
CA GLY A 61 -15.99 8.75 3.06
C GLY A 61 -17.51 8.77 3.23
N LEU A 62 -18.14 7.64 3.54
CA LEU A 62 -19.60 7.53 3.58
C LEU A 62 -20.23 8.06 4.89
N GLY A 63 -19.42 8.24 5.93
CA GLY A 63 -19.90 8.75 7.23
C GLY A 63 -19.99 10.27 7.33
N VAL A 64 -19.45 11.02 6.38
CA VAL A 64 -19.29 12.48 6.47
C VAL A 64 -20.07 13.25 5.38
N GLU A 65 -20.64 12.57 4.38
CA GLU A 65 -21.29 13.27 3.25
C GLU A 65 -22.69 13.80 3.54
N ALA A 66 -23.29 13.51 4.69
CA ALA A 66 -24.72 13.77 4.81
C ALA A 66 -25.13 15.07 5.49
N GLU A 67 -24.37 15.68 6.38
CA GLU A 67 -25.01 16.79 7.14
C GLU A 67 -24.18 17.99 7.65
N GLN A 68 -22.94 18.27 7.28
CA GLN A 68 -22.31 19.51 7.79
C GLN A 68 -21.23 20.09 6.87
N GLN A 69 -21.63 20.79 5.83
CA GLN A 69 -20.69 21.58 5.00
C GLN A 69 -20.18 22.87 5.66
N ASP A 70 -20.78 23.33 6.75
CA ASP A 70 -20.52 24.64 7.32
C ASP A 70 -19.70 24.69 8.63
N ALA A 71 -19.27 23.56 9.16
CA ALA A 71 -18.55 23.50 10.43
C ALA A 71 -17.39 22.48 10.45
N GLU A 72 -16.79 22.14 9.32
CA GLU A 72 -15.58 21.31 9.31
C GLU A 72 -14.42 22.07 9.98
N GLY A 73 -14.02 21.63 11.17
CA GLY A 73 -12.83 22.16 11.84
C GLY A 73 -11.59 21.98 10.96
N ALA A 74 -10.61 22.88 11.07
CA ALA A 74 -9.37 22.86 10.28
C ALA A 74 -8.70 21.46 10.25
N SER A 75 -8.84 20.70 11.32
CA SER A 75 -8.30 19.34 11.47
C SER A 75 -8.99 18.32 10.55
N GLU A 76 -10.30 18.40 10.37
CA GLU A 76 -11.09 17.52 9.50
C GLU A 76 -10.74 17.75 8.02
N ARG A 77 -10.67 19.02 7.64
CA ARG A 77 -10.26 19.42 6.29
C ARG A 77 -8.84 18.94 5.97
N GLN A 78 -7.93 19.00 6.93
CA GLN A 78 -6.57 18.51 6.77
C GLN A 78 -6.53 16.99 6.59
N ARG A 79 -7.28 16.23 7.39
CA ARG A 79 -7.41 14.77 7.25
C ARG A 79 -7.95 14.39 5.87
N ARG A 80 -8.95 15.10 5.38
CA ARG A 80 -9.52 14.88 4.05
C ARG A 80 -8.48 15.09 2.95
N LEU A 81 -7.71 16.18 3.01
CA LEU A 81 -6.63 16.45 2.05
C LEU A 81 -5.53 15.38 2.09
N LEU A 82 -5.16 14.91 3.28
CA LEU A 82 -4.21 13.80 3.44
C LEU A 82 -4.74 12.51 2.80
N ALA A 83 -6.03 12.19 3.01
CA ALA A 83 -6.68 11.01 2.45
C ALA A 83 -6.80 11.10 0.91
N GLU A 84 -7.11 12.27 0.37
CA GLU A 84 -7.19 12.49 -1.07
C GLU A 84 -5.86 12.28 -1.78
N ASN A 85 -4.76 12.62 -1.14
CA ASN A 85 -3.43 12.56 -1.74
C ASN A 85 -2.59 11.38 -1.23
N TRP A 86 -2.98 10.71 -0.14
CA TRP A 86 -2.14 9.76 0.59
C TRP A 86 -0.83 10.38 1.10
N ASP A 87 -0.92 11.61 1.58
CA ASP A 87 0.25 12.35 2.05
C ASP A 87 0.52 12.13 3.56
N ALA A 88 0.72 10.87 3.92
CA ALA A 88 1.10 10.46 5.26
C ALA A 88 2.28 9.48 5.20
N PRO A 89 3.15 9.41 6.21
CA PRO A 89 4.26 8.46 6.26
C PRO A 89 3.81 7.01 6.17
N ILE A 90 2.68 6.67 6.77
CA ILE A 90 2.08 5.34 6.72
C ILE A 90 0.64 5.46 6.22
N VAL A 91 0.35 4.77 5.13
CA VAL A 91 -0.99 4.69 4.53
C VAL A 91 -1.49 3.26 4.63
N LEU A 92 -2.61 3.08 5.28
CA LEU A 92 -3.33 1.81 5.37
C LEU A 92 -4.56 1.89 4.46
N THR A 93 -4.66 0.99 3.52
CA THR A 93 -5.72 1.03 2.51
C THR A 93 -6.18 -0.37 2.13
N THR A 94 -7.22 -0.47 1.33
CA THR A 94 -7.64 -1.75 0.76
C THR A 94 -6.95 -2.03 -0.58
N ASN A 95 -6.85 -3.33 -0.93
CA ASN A 95 -6.38 -3.73 -2.26
C ASN A 95 -7.18 -3.06 -3.37
N VAL A 96 -8.50 -2.91 -3.18
CA VAL A 96 -9.39 -2.24 -4.13
C VAL A 96 -9.01 -0.77 -4.32
N GLN A 97 -8.81 -0.02 -3.22
CA GLN A 97 -8.44 1.39 -3.29
C GLN A 97 -7.05 1.61 -3.92
N LEU A 98 -6.11 0.69 -3.67
CA LEU A 98 -4.82 0.73 -4.36
C LEU A 98 -4.99 0.52 -5.87
N LEU A 99 -5.76 -0.48 -6.28
CA LEU A 99 -6.04 -0.74 -7.70
C LEU A 99 -6.79 0.42 -8.36
N GLU A 100 -7.78 1.00 -7.69
CA GLU A 100 -8.48 2.20 -8.17
C GLU A 100 -7.52 3.38 -8.34
N SER A 101 -6.55 3.54 -7.44
CA SER A 101 -5.54 4.60 -7.55
C SER A 101 -4.58 4.37 -8.71
N LEU A 102 -4.31 3.12 -9.07
CA LEU A 102 -3.44 2.77 -10.20
C LEU A 102 -4.16 2.92 -11.56
N PHE A 103 -5.46 2.62 -11.63
CA PHE A 103 -6.16 2.46 -12.91
C PHE A 103 -7.34 3.41 -13.13
N SER A 104 -7.66 4.25 -12.15
CA SER A 104 -8.76 5.19 -12.28
C SER A 104 -8.44 6.29 -13.29
N ASN A 105 -9.46 6.69 -14.03
CA ASN A 105 -9.44 7.90 -14.85
C ASN A 105 -9.95 9.15 -14.11
N ARG A 106 -10.26 9.02 -12.81
CA ARG A 106 -10.75 10.13 -11.99
C ARG A 106 -9.57 10.92 -11.42
N PRO A 107 -9.54 12.25 -11.56
CA PRO A 107 -8.43 13.08 -11.04
C PRO A 107 -8.17 12.90 -9.55
N SER A 108 -9.21 12.68 -8.75
CA SER A 108 -9.10 12.44 -7.30
C SER A 108 -8.32 11.17 -6.97
N SER A 109 -8.52 10.10 -7.74
CA SER A 109 -7.79 8.84 -7.56
C SER A 109 -6.35 8.94 -8.09
N CYS A 110 -6.17 9.63 -9.22
CA CYS A 110 -4.83 9.81 -9.82
C CYS A 110 -3.88 10.65 -8.95
N ARG A 111 -4.41 11.54 -8.11
CA ARG A 111 -3.59 12.34 -7.18
C ARG A 111 -2.75 11.51 -6.23
N LYS A 112 -3.17 10.29 -5.93
CA LYS A 112 -2.45 9.37 -5.05
C LYS A 112 -1.19 8.77 -5.68
N LEU A 113 -1.13 8.70 -7.03
CA LEU A 113 -0.03 8.07 -7.74
C LEU A 113 1.34 8.68 -7.43
N HIS A 114 1.43 10.01 -7.29
CA HIS A 114 2.70 10.66 -6.99
C HIS A 114 3.23 10.27 -5.60
N ASN A 115 2.35 9.89 -4.69
CA ASN A 115 2.70 9.45 -3.35
C ASN A 115 2.96 7.93 -3.24
N LEU A 116 2.70 7.17 -4.31
CA LEU A 116 3.22 5.82 -4.46
C LEU A 116 4.68 5.78 -4.90
N MET A 117 5.20 6.89 -5.44
CA MET A 117 6.61 7.01 -5.80
C MET A 117 7.49 7.09 -4.54
N ASN A 118 8.67 6.48 -4.61
CA ASN A 118 9.63 6.47 -3.51
C ASN A 118 9.04 5.94 -2.20
N SER A 119 8.26 4.87 -2.30
CA SER A 119 7.56 4.23 -1.19
C SER A 119 7.81 2.71 -1.14
N VAL A 120 7.53 2.11 0.01
CA VAL A 120 7.34 0.66 0.13
C VAL A 120 5.85 0.38 -0.01
N ILE A 121 5.47 -0.40 -1.00
CA ILE A 121 4.10 -0.85 -1.23
C ILE A 121 4.01 -2.31 -0.81
N LEU A 122 3.35 -2.57 0.30
CA LEU A 122 3.12 -3.91 0.81
C LEU A 122 1.70 -4.35 0.42
N PHE A 123 1.63 -5.35 -0.46
CA PHE A 123 0.37 -5.90 -0.93
C PHE A 123 0.07 -7.18 -0.16
N ASP A 124 -0.84 -7.11 0.80
CA ASP A 124 -1.19 -8.25 1.63
C ASP A 124 -2.25 -9.13 0.97
N GLU A 125 -2.15 -10.45 1.22
CA GLU A 125 -3.00 -11.47 0.63
C GLU A 125 -3.07 -11.34 -0.91
N ALA A 126 -1.89 -11.24 -1.54
CA ALA A 126 -1.76 -11.00 -2.98
C ALA A 126 -2.49 -12.03 -3.86
N GLN A 127 -2.79 -13.24 -3.33
CA GLN A 127 -3.61 -14.22 -4.02
C GLN A 127 -5.08 -13.77 -4.19
N SER A 128 -5.52 -12.75 -3.46
CA SER A 128 -6.87 -12.17 -3.61
C SER A 128 -7.01 -11.30 -4.86
N LEU A 129 -5.90 -11.02 -5.56
CA LEU A 129 -5.91 -10.22 -6.77
C LEU A 129 -6.73 -10.92 -7.88
N PRO A 130 -7.73 -10.25 -8.45
CA PRO A 130 -8.50 -10.82 -9.56
C PRO A 130 -7.59 -11.21 -10.73
N GLN A 131 -7.74 -12.41 -11.27
CA GLN A 131 -6.86 -12.94 -12.33
C GLN A 131 -6.77 -12.01 -13.55
N HIS A 132 -7.89 -11.41 -13.98
CA HIS A 132 -7.92 -10.49 -15.11
C HIS A 132 -7.19 -9.17 -14.86
N LEU A 133 -6.97 -8.80 -13.60
CA LEU A 133 -6.20 -7.63 -13.20
C LEU A 133 -4.73 -7.96 -12.85
N ALA A 134 -4.35 -9.23 -12.78
CA ALA A 134 -3.01 -9.62 -12.36
C ALA A 134 -1.93 -9.00 -13.27
N VAL A 135 -2.01 -9.23 -14.57
CA VAL A 135 -1.00 -8.70 -15.52
C VAL A 135 -0.92 -7.18 -15.52
N PRO A 136 -2.00 -6.40 -15.67
CA PRO A 136 -1.93 -4.95 -15.65
C PRO A 136 -1.44 -4.41 -14.29
N THR A 137 -1.85 -5.02 -13.17
CA THR A 137 -1.38 -4.62 -11.83
C THR A 137 0.12 -4.83 -11.68
N LEU A 138 0.61 -6.02 -12.03
CA LEU A 138 2.02 -6.34 -11.95
C LEU A 138 2.84 -5.43 -12.88
N ALA A 139 2.34 -5.10 -14.05
CA ALA A 139 3.00 -4.16 -14.98
C ALA A 139 3.08 -2.75 -14.37
N ALA A 140 2.00 -2.24 -13.79
CA ALA A 140 1.98 -0.93 -13.15
C ALA A 140 2.91 -0.86 -11.93
N LEU A 141 2.88 -1.88 -11.06
CA LEU A 141 3.75 -1.96 -9.89
C LEU A 141 5.23 -2.12 -10.27
N SER A 142 5.52 -2.92 -11.30
CA SER A 142 6.87 -3.05 -11.86
C SER A 142 7.39 -1.71 -12.39
N HIS A 143 6.54 -0.94 -13.06
CA HIS A 143 6.89 0.39 -13.53
C HIS A 143 7.19 1.35 -12.38
N LEU A 144 6.40 1.34 -11.30
CA LEU A 144 6.67 2.12 -10.09
C LEU A 144 8.01 1.74 -9.46
N SER A 145 8.34 0.45 -9.45
CA SER A 145 9.62 -0.01 -8.92
C SER A 145 10.80 0.45 -9.79
N ALA A 146 10.71 0.27 -11.09
CA ALA A 146 11.82 0.54 -12.00
C ALA A 146 12.07 2.05 -12.22
N ALA A 147 11.00 2.83 -12.41
CA ALA A 147 11.12 4.24 -12.80
C ALA A 147 11.04 5.21 -11.61
N TYR A 148 10.37 4.82 -10.51
CA TYR A 148 10.04 5.74 -9.42
C TYR A 148 10.57 5.33 -8.05
N ARG A 149 11.56 4.43 -8.01
CA ARG A 149 12.26 3.99 -6.80
C ARG A 149 11.31 3.44 -5.72
N SER A 150 10.20 2.83 -6.11
CA SER A 150 9.31 2.19 -5.16
C SER A 150 9.68 0.72 -5.00
N THR A 151 9.47 0.17 -3.83
CA THR A 151 9.66 -1.26 -3.57
C THR A 151 8.29 -1.90 -3.37
N VAL A 152 8.03 -2.98 -4.10
CA VAL A 152 6.78 -3.73 -3.96
C VAL A 152 7.07 -5.05 -3.26
N VAL A 153 6.32 -5.32 -2.20
CA VAL A 153 6.40 -6.55 -1.42
C VAL A 153 5.04 -7.24 -1.46
N PHE A 154 5.00 -8.44 -2.00
CA PHE A 154 3.81 -9.28 -1.95
C PHE A 154 3.88 -10.19 -0.73
N ALA A 155 2.91 -10.02 0.18
CA ALA A 155 2.74 -10.88 1.33
C ALA A 155 1.54 -11.79 1.09
N THR A 156 1.73 -13.10 1.23
CA THR A 156 0.71 -14.07 0.91
C THR A 156 0.87 -15.34 1.75
N ALA A 157 -0.24 -16.01 2.04
CA ALA A 157 -0.22 -17.33 2.69
C ALA A 157 0.18 -18.43 1.71
N THR A 158 -0.25 -18.31 0.46
CA THR A 158 0.08 -19.20 -0.64
C THR A 158 0.73 -18.38 -1.73
N GLN A 159 1.96 -18.69 -2.10
CA GLN A 159 2.70 -17.93 -3.09
C GLN A 159 2.00 -18.04 -4.47
N PRO A 160 1.45 -16.94 -5.01
CA PRO A 160 0.94 -16.97 -6.36
C PRO A 160 2.12 -17.13 -7.32
N ALA A 161 1.94 -17.90 -8.39
CA ALA A 161 2.96 -18.08 -9.42
C ALA A 161 3.09 -16.84 -10.32
N PHE A 162 3.35 -15.67 -9.71
CA PHE A 162 3.49 -14.40 -10.44
C PHE A 162 4.69 -14.40 -11.39
N ASP A 163 5.72 -15.17 -11.09
CA ASP A 163 6.87 -15.40 -11.95
C ASP A 163 6.48 -15.98 -13.32
N THR A 164 5.46 -16.81 -13.38
CA THR A 164 4.94 -17.34 -14.65
C THR A 164 4.29 -16.28 -15.52
N LEU A 165 3.90 -15.14 -14.94
CA LEU A 165 3.29 -14.00 -15.65
C LEU A 165 4.32 -13.02 -16.17
N ASN A 166 5.61 -13.18 -15.85
CA ASN A 166 6.66 -12.24 -16.23
C ASN A 166 6.69 -11.92 -17.72
N GLU A 167 6.49 -12.90 -18.58
CA GLU A 167 6.49 -12.69 -20.03
C GLU A 167 5.26 -11.84 -20.47
N ALA A 168 4.10 -12.12 -19.91
CA ALA A 168 2.90 -11.35 -20.18
C ALA A 168 3.01 -9.90 -19.65
N VAL A 169 3.55 -9.73 -18.43
CA VAL A 169 3.80 -8.43 -17.83
C VAL A 169 4.76 -7.61 -18.68
N ARG A 170 5.83 -8.22 -19.18
CA ARG A 170 6.83 -7.58 -20.04
C ARG A 170 6.23 -6.97 -21.30
N LYS A 171 5.22 -7.59 -21.89
CA LYS A 171 4.54 -7.07 -23.10
C LYS A 171 3.79 -5.76 -22.84
N HIS A 172 3.39 -5.51 -21.60
CA HIS A 172 2.64 -4.32 -21.19
C HIS A 172 3.48 -3.32 -20.39
N ALA A 173 4.67 -3.72 -19.95
CA ALA A 173 5.55 -2.85 -19.19
C ALA A 173 6.23 -1.85 -20.12
N VAL A 174 6.21 -0.59 -19.72
CA VAL A 174 6.98 0.48 -20.33
C VAL A 174 8.47 0.34 -19.92
N GLN A 175 9.34 1.19 -20.41
CA GLN A 175 10.77 1.17 -20.09
C GLN A 175 11.02 0.95 -18.58
N GLY A 176 11.95 0.05 -18.26
CA GLY A 176 12.37 -0.23 -16.89
C GLY A 176 11.63 -1.37 -16.18
N TRP A 177 10.96 -2.24 -16.94
CA TRP A 177 10.37 -3.44 -16.36
C TRP A 177 11.39 -4.24 -15.53
N GLN A 178 10.99 -4.60 -14.30
CA GLN A 178 11.73 -5.49 -13.42
C GLN A 178 11.00 -6.82 -13.32
N PRO A 179 11.68 -7.97 -13.49
CA PRO A 179 11.05 -9.26 -13.29
C PRO A 179 10.59 -9.40 -11.83
N ILE A 180 9.46 -10.08 -11.65
CA ILE A 180 9.03 -10.49 -10.33
C ILE A 180 9.88 -11.69 -9.95
N GLU A 181 10.74 -11.51 -8.96
CA GLU A 181 11.50 -12.58 -8.38
C GLU A 181 10.68 -13.19 -7.24
N ALA A 182 10.42 -14.48 -7.34
CA ALA A 182 9.97 -15.27 -6.22
C ALA A 182 11.15 -15.41 -5.25
N THR A 183 11.41 -14.34 -4.48
CA THR A 183 12.38 -14.48 -3.40
C THR A 183 11.83 -15.49 -2.42
N GLY A 184 12.50 -16.63 -2.29
CA GLY A 184 12.13 -17.71 -1.36
C GLY A 184 12.32 -17.34 0.12
N TYR A 185 12.00 -16.09 0.49
CA TYR A 185 11.83 -15.67 1.86
C TYR A 185 10.54 -16.29 2.39
N SER A 186 10.62 -17.54 2.78
CA SER A 186 9.72 -18.10 3.74
C SER A 186 9.85 -17.26 5.01
N PHE A 187 8.82 -16.48 5.36
CA PHE A 187 8.77 -15.68 6.59
C PHE A 187 8.93 -16.51 7.88
N THR A 188 9.03 -17.84 7.77
CA THR A 188 9.30 -18.76 8.88
C THR A 188 10.75 -18.74 9.36
N HIS A 189 11.69 -18.09 8.66
CA HIS A 189 13.12 -18.18 8.96
C HIS A 189 13.90 -16.88 8.99
N ALA A 190 13.25 -15.71 8.98
CA ALA A 190 13.92 -14.46 9.31
C ALA A 190 14.24 -14.43 10.81
N LYS A 191 15.28 -15.12 11.24
CA LYS A 191 15.98 -14.78 12.46
C LYS A 191 16.70 -13.47 12.18
N LEU A 192 16.16 -12.39 12.72
CA LEU A 192 16.88 -11.13 12.86
C LEU A 192 18.05 -11.41 13.80
N SER A 193 19.25 -11.45 13.27
CA SER A 193 20.51 -11.42 14.02
C SER A 193 20.93 -9.99 14.28
#